data_ebdfedd631964974fc14dbabaebdd2d3
#
_entry.id   ebdfedd631964974fc14dbabaebdd2d3
#
_cell.length_a   1.000
_cell.length_b   1.000
_cell.length_c   1.000
_cell.angle_alpha   90.00
_cell.angle_beta   90.00
_cell.angle_gamma   90.00
#
_symmetry.space_group_name_H-M   'P 1'
#
loop_
_entity.id
_entity.type
_entity.pdbx_description
1 polymer ?
#
loop_
_entity_poly.entity_id
_entity_poly.type
_entity_poly.pdbx_seq_one_letter_code
_entity_poly.pdbx_strand_id
1 'polypeptide(L)'
;MLCVCGFGLVAASCSQGNQKEEPFKYTVDEFADIQVLRYRIPGWDSLTLNQKAYIYHLSEAGKCGRDILFSQNFKYNLGIRKTLERIITNYKGDRECEQWQKFMVYAKRVFFSNGIHHHYAEDKFFPECPQEYFQSLMAAVGDEAKCAELLPVIYDPEIFPARKDMHAADIVASSAVNF
;
A
#
# COMPACT_ATOMS: atom_id res chain seq x y z
N MET A 1 -35.60 -64.37 35.13
CA MET A 1 -35.48 -62.94 35.30
C MET A 1 -34.64 -62.45 34.12
N LEU A 2 -35.31 -62.07 33.03
CA LEU A 2 -34.65 -61.63 31.80
C LEU A 2 -34.44 -60.11 31.81
N CYS A 3 -33.20 -59.69 31.64
CA CYS A 3 -32.85 -58.27 31.46
C CYS A 3 -32.63 -57.99 29.97
N VAL A 4 -33.51 -57.23 29.37
CA VAL A 4 -33.43 -56.81 27.97
C VAL A 4 -32.75 -55.45 27.93
N CYS A 5 -31.50 -55.43 27.45
CA CYS A 5 -30.78 -54.14 27.15
C CYS A 5 -31.21 -53.63 25.78
N GLY A 6 -31.96 -52.53 25.78
CA GLY A 6 -32.30 -51.80 24.58
C GLY A 6 -31.10 -50.97 24.09
N PHE A 7 -30.63 -51.24 22.90
CA PHE A 7 -29.64 -50.43 22.17
C PHE A 7 -30.36 -49.30 21.47
N GLY A 8 -30.23 -48.07 21.99
CA GLY A 8 -30.72 -46.87 21.33
C GLY A 8 -29.72 -46.39 20.26
N LEU A 9 -30.11 -46.48 18.98
CA LEU A 9 -29.41 -45.83 17.87
C LEU A 9 -29.63 -44.32 17.94
N VAL A 10 -28.59 -43.58 18.29
CA VAL A 10 -28.57 -42.14 18.15
C VAL A 10 -28.17 -41.83 16.71
N ALA A 11 -29.14 -41.49 15.87
CA ALA A 11 -28.90 -40.95 14.53
C ALA A 11 -28.35 -39.51 14.67
N ALA A 12 -27.05 -39.34 14.51
CA ALA A 12 -26.44 -38.02 14.39
C ALA A 12 -26.85 -37.42 13.02
N SER A 13 -27.83 -36.54 13.04
CA SER A 13 -28.21 -35.71 11.90
C SER A 13 -27.11 -34.66 11.69
N CYS A 14 -26.21 -34.90 10.75
CA CYS A 14 -25.32 -33.86 10.22
C CYS A 14 -26.17 -32.86 9.42
N SER A 15 -26.66 -31.82 10.05
CA SER A 15 -27.15 -30.65 9.30
C SER A 15 -25.99 -29.99 8.57
N GLN A 16 -25.83 -30.28 7.29
CA GLN A 16 -25.05 -29.44 6.41
C GLN A 16 -25.70 -28.06 6.37
N GLY A 17 -25.18 -27.18 7.21
CA GLY A 17 -25.52 -25.76 7.16
C GLY A 17 -25.12 -25.24 5.79
N ASN A 18 -26.09 -24.84 5.00
CA ASN A 18 -25.91 -24.13 3.74
C ASN A 18 -25.25 -22.78 4.10
N GLN A 19 -23.91 -22.75 4.21
CA GLN A 19 -23.18 -21.50 4.30
C GLN A 19 -23.39 -20.81 2.95
N LYS A 20 -24.28 -19.80 2.93
CA LYS A 20 -24.37 -18.87 1.80
C LYS A 20 -22.98 -18.27 1.65
N GLU A 21 -22.28 -18.65 0.58
CA GLU A 21 -21.02 -17.99 0.23
C GLU A 21 -21.28 -16.50 0.09
N GLU A 22 -20.63 -15.72 0.95
CA GLU A 22 -20.70 -14.27 0.80
C GLU A 22 -20.17 -13.89 -0.59
N PRO A 23 -20.84 -12.93 -1.28
CA PRO A 23 -20.39 -12.51 -2.59
C PRO A 23 -18.95 -11.97 -2.50
N PHE A 24 -18.11 -12.37 -3.44
CA PHE A 24 -16.72 -11.93 -3.47
C PHE A 24 -16.64 -10.41 -3.62
N LYS A 25 -16.04 -9.74 -2.62
CA LYS A 25 -15.87 -8.29 -2.63
C LYS A 25 -14.64 -7.94 -3.47
N TYR A 26 -14.85 -7.36 -4.64
CA TYR A 26 -13.78 -6.94 -5.55
C TYR A 26 -13.05 -5.69 -5.05
N THR A 27 -13.74 -4.66 -4.61
CA THR A 27 -13.14 -3.45 -4.04
C THR A 27 -12.64 -3.70 -2.63
N VAL A 28 -11.37 -3.40 -2.38
CA VAL A 28 -10.72 -3.58 -1.07
C VAL A 28 -10.42 -2.27 -0.37
N ASP A 29 -10.21 -1.17 -1.12
CA ASP A 29 -9.98 0.16 -0.57
C ASP A 29 -10.40 1.23 -1.59
N GLU A 30 -10.78 2.40 -1.09
CA GLU A 30 -11.06 3.61 -1.87
C GLU A 30 -10.46 4.80 -1.15
N PHE A 31 -9.74 5.65 -1.88
CA PHE A 31 -9.19 6.88 -1.35
C PHE A 31 -8.96 7.89 -2.46
N ALA A 32 -9.31 9.15 -2.21
CA ALA A 32 -9.32 10.20 -3.21
C ALA A 32 -10.11 9.77 -4.47
N ASP A 33 -9.47 9.75 -5.62
CA ASP A 33 -10.00 9.34 -6.94
C ASP A 33 -9.59 7.90 -7.33
N ILE A 34 -9.05 7.13 -6.40
CA ILE A 34 -8.49 5.79 -6.65
C ILE A 34 -9.35 4.73 -5.97
N GLN A 35 -9.68 3.68 -6.74
CA GLN A 35 -10.32 2.47 -6.26
C GLN A 35 -9.35 1.29 -6.39
N VAL A 36 -9.08 0.60 -5.28
CA VAL A 36 -8.19 -0.57 -5.25
C VAL A 36 -9.02 -1.85 -5.39
N LEU A 37 -8.77 -2.59 -6.45
CA LEU A 37 -9.47 -3.83 -6.75
C LEU A 37 -8.59 -5.05 -6.47
N ARG A 38 -9.24 -6.14 -6.08
CA ARG A 38 -8.65 -7.48 -6.05
C ARG A 38 -9.42 -8.39 -6.99
N TYR A 39 -8.76 -9.41 -7.50
CA TYR A 39 -9.36 -10.37 -8.42
C TYR A 39 -9.26 -11.78 -7.88
N ARG A 40 -10.23 -12.63 -8.23
CA ARG A 40 -10.08 -14.08 -8.10
C ARG A 40 -9.19 -14.58 -9.23
N ILE A 41 -8.38 -15.58 -8.95
CA ILE A 41 -7.59 -16.27 -9.95
C ILE A 41 -8.31 -17.59 -10.29
N PRO A 42 -8.99 -17.70 -11.45
CA PRO A 42 -9.64 -18.94 -11.85
C PRO A 42 -8.63 -20.08 -11.89
N GLY A 43 -9.02 -21.24 -11.41
CA GLY A 43 -8.16 -22.44 -11.42
C GLY A 43 -7.10 -22.48 -10.32
N TRP A 44 -7.05 -21.49 -9.40
CA TRP A 44 -6.09 -21.51 -8.29
C TRP A 44 -6.15 -22.78 -7.46
N ASP A 45 -7.36 -23.30 -7.19
CA ASP A 45 -7.57 -24.47 -6.35
C ASP A 45 -7.08 -25.76 -7.01
N SER A 46 -7.03 -25.81 -8.33
CA SER A 46 -6.52 -26.95 -9.10
C SER A 46 -4.98 -27.04 -9.15
N LEU A 47 -4.28 -26.00 -8.72
CA LEU A 47 -2.82 -25.98 -8.67
C LEU A 47 -2.30 -26.87 -7.55
N THR A 48 -1.21 -27.60 -7.83
CA THR A 48 -0.48 -28.38 -6.82
C THR A 48 0.17 -27.46 -5.78
N LEU A 49 0.49 -27.99 -4.61
CA LEU A 49 1.19 -27.24 -3.56
C LEU A 49 2.51 -26.65 -4.06
N ASN A 50 3.28 -27.39 -4.84
CA ASN A 50 4.55 -26.91 -5.40
C ASN A 50 4.36 -25.74 -6.37
N GLN A 51 3.32 -25.78 -7.21
CA GLN A 51 2.99 -24.67 -8.11
C GLN A 51 2.58 -23.43 -7.31
N LYS A 52 1.75 -23.58 -6.27
CA LYS A 52 1.36 -22.47 -5.38
C LYS A 52 2.58 -21.88 -4.65
N ALA A 53 3.48 -22.72 -4.14
CA ALA A 53 4.71 -22.28 -3.50
C ALA A 53 5.62 -21.54 -4.49
N TYR A 54 5.76 -22.02 -5.71
CA TYR A 54 6.53 -21.37 -6.77
C TYR A 54 5.99 -19.96 -7.08
N ILE A 55 4.67 -19.83 -7.29
CA ILE A 55 4.02 -18.53 -7.54
C ILE A 55 4.22 -17.59 -6.34
N TYR A 56 4.09 -18.09 -5.11
CA TYR A 56 4.35 -17.31 -3.91
C TYR A 56 5.78 -16.74 -3.89
N HIS A 57 6.78 -17.58 -4.10
CA HIS A 57 8.18 -17.12 -4.09
C HIS A 57 8.51 -16.17 -5.23
N LEU A 58 7.92 -16.34 -6.42
CA LEU A 58 8.04 -15.37 -7.52
C LEU A 58 7.41 -14.01 -7.14
N SER A 59 6.26 -14.03 -6.49
CA SER A 59 5.61 -12.80 -6.00
C SER A 59 6.47 -12.08 -4.95
N GLU A 60 7.06 -12.83 -4.01
CA GLU A 60 7.98 -12.26 -3.01
C GLU A 60 9.24 -11.67 -3.67
N ALA A 61 9.81 -12.38 -4.65
CA ALA A 61 10.95 -11.87 -5.41
C ALA A 61 10.61 -10.56 -6.16
N GLY A 62 9.43 -10.50 -6.79
CA GLY A 62 8.95 -9.29 -7.47
C GLY A 62 8.83 -8.08 -6.53
N LYS A 63 8.42 -8.30 -5.28
CA LYS A 63 8.33 -7.23 -4.27
C LYS A 63 9.71 -6.65 -3.88
N CYS A 64 10.78 -7.41 -4.01
CA CYS A 64 12.14 -6.92 -3.73
C CYS A 64 12.58 -5.81 -4.69
N GLY A 65 12.05 -5.76 -5.92
CA GLY A 65 12.35 -4.71 -6.91
C GLY A 65 11.63 -3.39 -6.69
N ARG A 66 10.74 -3.28 -5.69
CA ARG A 66 9.91 -2.10 -5.47
C ARG A 66 10.72 -0.81 -5.23
N ASP A 67 11.84 -0.88 -4.54
CA ASP A 67 12.70 0.27 -4.26
C ASP A 67 13.26 0.90 -5.54
N ILE A 68 13.52 0.08 -6.56
CA ILE A 68 14.02 0.51 -7.87
C ILE A 68 13.00 1.43 -8.54
N LEU A 69 11.71 1.06 -8.54
CA LEU A 69 10.65 1.87 -9.14
C LEU A 69 10.57 3.26 -8.52
N PHE A 70 10.63 3.34 -7.19
CA PHE A 70 10.60 4.63 -6.49
C PHE A 70 11.83 5.49 -6.83
N SER A 71 13.03 4.93 -6.79
CA SER A 71 14.27 5.67 -7.03
C SER A 71 14.43 6.11 -8.49
N GLN A 72 13.97 5.30 -9.45
CA GLN A 72 14.01 5.66 -10.87
C GLN A 72 12.98 6.70 -11.27
N ASN A 73 11.79 6.71 -10.62
CA ASN A 73 10.78 7.70 -10.90
C ASN A 73 11.20 9.11 -10.47
N PHE A 74 11.87 9.25 -9.33
CA PHE A 74 12.38 10.53 -8.85
C PHE A 74 13.34 10.35 -7.67
N LYS A 75 14.44 11.10 -7.63
CA LYS A 75 15.54 10.95 -6.65
C LYS A 75 15.13 10.99 -5.19
N TYR A 76 14.07 11.74 -4.83
CA TYR A 76 13.59 11.83 -3.43
C TYR A 76 12.53 10.78 -3.08
N ASN A 77 11.92 10.11 -4.05
CA ASN A 77 10.80 9.20 -3.82
C ASN A 77 11.12 8.08 -2.84
N LEU A 78 12.31 7.49 -2.92
CA LEU A 78 12.69 6.40 -2.02
C LEU A 78 12.87 6.89 -0.58
N GLY A 79 13.44 8.08 -0.39
CA GLY A 79 13.57 8.74 0.91
C GLY A 79 12.19 9.05 1.52
N ILE A 80 11.32 9.67 0.73
CA ILE A 80 9.94 9.99 1.12
C ILE A 80 9.18 8.72 1.48
N ARG A 81 9.21 7.69 0.63
CA ARG A 81 8.55 6.41 0.89
C ARG A 81 8.99 5.80 2.24
N LYS A 82 10.29 5.71 2.48
CA LYS A 82 10.83 5.15 3.73
C LYS A 82 10.41 5.95 4.96
N THR A 83 10.31 7.28 4.84
CA THR A 83 9.78 8.14 5.88
C THR A 83 8.31 7.88 6.14
N LEU A 84 7.47 7.80 5.08
CA LEU A 84 6.04 7.45 5.20
C LEU A 84 5.85 6.08 5.85
N GLU A 85 6.57 5.05 5.41
CA GLU A 85 6.51 3.71 6.00
C GLU A 85 6.91 3.72 7.49
N ARG A 86 7.94 4.48 7.87
CA ARG A 86 8.38 4.62 9.26
C ARG A 86 7.30 5.29 10.12
N ILE A 87 6.67 6.36 9.62
CA ILE A 87 5.58 7.03 10.32
C ILE A 87 4.41 6.05 10.50
N ILE A 88 3.94 5.41 9.43
CA ILE A 88 2.80 4.49 9.48
C ILE A 88 3.05 3.33 10.44
N THR A 89 4.28 2.82 10.49
CA THR A 89 4.63 1.67 11.34
C THR A 89 4.82 2.05 12.80
N ASN A 90 5.47 3.19 13.07
CA ASN A 90 5.98 3.49 14.41
C ASN A 90 5.24 4.58 15.16
N TYR A 91 4.47 5.44 14.49
CA TYR A 91 3.71 6.49 15.15
C TYR A 91 2.68 5.91 16.12
N LYS A 92 2.70 6.36 17.38
CA LYS A 92 1.84 5.87 18.48
C LYS A 92 0.79 6.89 18.94
N GLY A 93 0.73 8.06 18.29
CA GLY A 93 -0.26 9.08 18.60
C GLY A 93 -1.64 8.78 18.03
N ASP A 94 -2.50 9.79 18.01
CA ASP A 94 -3.88 9.70 17.53
C ASP A 94 -3.92 9.46 16.02
N ARG A 95 -4.45 8.30 15.62
CA ARG A 95 -4.63 7.88 14.23
C ARG A 95 -6.07 8.08 13.72
N GLU A 96 -6.97 8.53 14.57
CA GLU A 96 -8.37 8.78 14.21
C GLU A 96 -8.62 10.26 13.88
N CYS A 97 -7.67 11.16 14.19
CA CYS A 97 -7.83 12.59 13.93
C CYS A 97 -7.87 12.89 12.42
N GLU A 98 -8.51 14.00 12.06
CA GLU A 98 -8.66 14.47 10.68
C GLU A 98 -7.31 14.62 9.97
N GLN A 99 -6.30 15.15 10.66
CA GLN A 99 -4.96 15.37 10.09
C GLN A 99 -4.25 14.07 9.75
N TRP A 100 -4.44 13.04 10.57
CA TRP A 100 -3.93 11.70 10.26
C TRP A 100 -4.61 11.11 9.02
N GLN A 101 -5.93 11.26 8.89
CA GLN A 101 -6.65 10.76 7.71
C GLN A 101 -6.16 11.45 6.42
N LYS A 102 -5.96 12.77 6.45
CA LYS A 102 -5.38 13.53 5.34
C LYS A 102 -3.96 13.08 5.01
N PHE A 103 -3.12 12.87 6.02
CA PHE A 103 -1.78 12.28 5.84
C PHE A 103 -1.84 10.90 5.19
N MET A 104 -2.75 10.02 5.63
CA MET A 104 -2.90 8.68 5.08
C MET A 104 -3.37 8.69 3.62
N VAL A 105 -4.23 9.61 3.22
CA VAL A 105 -4.62 9.76 1.80
C VAL A 105 -3.40 10.11 0.95
N TYR A 106 -2.57 11.06 1.40
CA TYR A 106 -1.32 11.40 0.72
C TYR A 106 -0.36 10.20 0.63
N ALA A 107 -0.13 9.51 1.74
CA ALA A 107 0.74 8.35 1.78
C ALA A 107 0.26 7.24 0.81
N LYS A 108 -1.04 6.94 0.80
CA LYS A 108 -1.64 5.98 -0.14
C LYS A 108 -1.45 6.40 -1.60
N ARG A 109 -1.61 7.67 -1.93
CA ARG A 109 -1.33 8.20 -3.29
C ARG A 109 0.12 7.99 -3.70
N VAL A 110 1.07 8.32 -2.81
CA VAL A 110 2.52 8.12 -3.05
C VAL A 110 2.84 6.65 -3.27
N PHE A 111 2.29 5.74 -2.46
CA PHE A 111 2.49 4.30 -2.64
C PHE A 111 1.89 3.79 -3.94
N PHE A 112 0.70 4.24 -4.31
CA PHE A 112 0.02 3.82 -5.54
C PHE A 112 0.78 4.27 -6.79
N SER A 113 1.27 5.51 -6.79
CA SER A 113 1.96 6.12 -7.95
C SER A 113 3.46 5.83 -8.01
N ASN A 114 4.02 5.09 -7.04
CA ASN A 114 5.46 4.87 -6.86
C ASN A 114 6.25 6.19 -6.76
N GLY A 115 5.67 7.23 -6.13
CA GLY A 115 6.29 8.53 -5.93
C GLY A 115 5.29 9.66 -5.70
N ILE A 116 5.84 10.87 -5.57
CA ILE A 116 5.07 12.08 -5.27
C ILE A 116 4.38 12.70 -6.48
N HIS A 117 4.58 12.16 -7.67
CA HIS A 117 3.96 12.63 -8.91
C HIS A 117 2.91 11.63 -9.42
N HIS A 118 1.85 12.16 -10.03
CA HIS A 118 0.82 11.33 -10.62
C HIS A 118 1.40 10.43 -11.73
N HIS A 119 1.02 9.16 -11.72
CA HIS A 119 1.62 8.13 -12.57
C HIS A 119 1.35 8.31 -14.09
N TYR A 120 0.33 9.11 -14.48
CA TYR A 120 0.05 9.47 -15.88
C TYR A 120 0.24 10.95 -16.17
N ALA A 121 -0.41 11.83 -15.38
CA ALA A 121 -0.36 13.29 -15.60
C ALA A 121 0.99 13.89 -15.19
N GLU A 122 1.74 13.20 -14.35
CA GLU A 122 3.05 13.58 -13.84
C GLU A 122 3.07 14.80 -12.91
N ASP A 123 1.90 15.39 -12.61
CA ASP A 123 1.76 16.47 -11.65
C ASP A 123 2.05 16.00 -10.21
N LYS A 124 2.62 16.91 -9.42
CA LYS A 124 2.93 16.62 -8.01
C LYS A 124 1.68 16.54 -7.15
N PHE A 125 1.63 15.55 -6.24
CA PHE A 125 0.65 15.50 -5.18
C PHE A 125 1.05 16.36 -3.99
N PHE A 126 0.05 16.99 -3.36
CA PHE A 126 0.24 17.74 -2.14
C PHE A 126 -0.54 17.07 -1.00
N PRO A 127 0.06 16.99 0.22
CA PRO A 127 -0.70 16.61 1.41
C PRO A 127 -1.76 17.64 1.74
N GLU A 128 -2.94 17.20 2.16
CA GLU A 128 -3.97 18.10 2.68
C GLU A 128 -3.79 18.40 4.19
N CYS A 129 -2.92 17.66 4.88
CA CYS A 129 -2.53 17.98 6.25
C CYS A 129 -1.50 19.13 6.27
N PRO A 130 -1.49 19.99 7.31
CA PRO A 130 -0.50 21.05 7.45
C PRO A 130 0.92 20.52 7.51
N GLN A 131 1.87 21.32 7.01
CA GLN A 131 3.30 20.96 7.03
C GLN A 131 3.82 20.73 8.46
N GLU A 132 3.37 21.54 9.41
CA GLU A 132 3.74 21.43 10.83
C GLU A 132 3.29 20.09 11.42
N TYR A 133 2.10 19.60 10.99
CA TYR A 133 1.64 18.28 11.41
C TYR A 133 2.52 17.16 10.84
N PHE A 134 2.85 17.23 9.55
CA PHE A 134 3.74 16.26 8.93
C PHE A 134 5.12 16.25 9.60
N GLN A 135 5.67 17.44 9.88
CA GLN A 135 6.92 17.61 10.61
C GLN A 135 6.86 16.95 11.99
N SER A 136 5.75 17.14 12.73
CA SER A 136 5.56 16.50 14.03
C SER A 136 5.53 14.98 13.95
N LEU A 137 4.94 14.42 12.89
CA LEU A 137 4.96 12.98 12.63
C LEU A 137 6.39 12.47 12.39
N MET A 138 7.18 13.19 11.58
CA MET A 138 8.59 12.85 11.32
C MET A 138 9.43 12.90 12.61
N ALA A 139 9.25 13.94 13.43
CA ALA A 139 9.94 14.06 14.71
C ALA A 139 9.56 12.90 15.66
N ALA A 140 8.27 12.55 15.73
CA ALA A 140 7.77 11.46 16.58
C ALA A 140 8.39 10.08 16.27
N VAL A 141 8.93 9.89 15.06
CA VAL A 141 9.55 8.64 14.63
C VAL A 141 11.08 8.74 14.43
N GLY A 142 11.69 9.85 14.84
CA GLY A 142 13.13 10.07 14.77
C GLY A 142 13.67 10.42 13.38
N ASP A 143 12.82 10.95 12.49
CA ASP A 143 13.20 11.42 11.15
C ASP A 143 13.31 12.96 11.04
N GLU A 144 13.39 13.68 12.18
CA GLU A 144 13.44 15.14 12.23
C GLU A 144 14.57 15.72 11.36
N ALA A 145 15.73 15.10 11.35
CA ALA A 145 16.87 15.54 10.55
C ALA A 145 16.58 15.60 9.03
N LYS A 146 15.59 14.86 8.54
CA LYS A 146 15.18 14.85 7.13
C LYS A 146 14.15 15.95 6.80
N CYS A 147 13.59 16.63 7.78
CA CYS A 147 12.56 17.64 7.54
C CYS A 147 13.05 18.77 6.62
N ALA A 148 14.26 19.25 6.83
CA ALA A 148 14.84 20.34 6.02
C ALA A 148 15.01 19.95 4.53
N GLU A 149 15.26 18.67 4.25
CA GLU A 149 15.43 18.16 2.90
C GLU A 149 14.07 17.81 2.24
N LEU A 150 13.20 17.09 2.94
CA LEU A 150 12.03 16.48 2.34
C LEU A 150 10.79 17.37 2.35
N LEU A 151 10.56 18.20 3.38
CA LEU A 151 9.34 18.99 3.47
C LEU A 151 9.22 20.04 2.33
N PRO A 152 10.28 20.76 1.92
CA PRO A 152 10.18 21.63 0.75
C PRO A 152 9.83 20.87 -0.53
N VAL A 153 10.41 19.69 -0.72
CA VAL A 153 10.11 18.83 -1.89
C VAL A 153 8.65 18.37 -1.89
N ILE A 154 8.06 18.14 -0.72
CA ILE A 154 6.68 17.67 -0.58
C ILE A 154 5.68 18.84 -0.72
N TYR A 155 5.94 19.97 -0.09
CA TYR A 155 4.94 21.04 0.09
C TYR A 155 5.10 22.25 -0.85
N ASP A 156 6.32 22.56 -1.30
CA ASP A 156 6.55 23.73 -2.16
C ASP A 156 6.07 23.45 -3.60
N PRO A 157 5.08 24.19 -4.12
CA PRO A 157 4.58 23.99 -5.49
C PRO A 157 5.61 24.37 -6.58
N GLU A 158 6.60 25.20 -6.27
CA GLU A 158 7.62 25.61 -7.22
C GLU A 158 8.80 24.62 -7.31
N ILE A 159 8.90 23.71 -6.34
CA ILE A 159 9.94 22.69 -6.30
C ILE A 159 9.43 21.39 -6.94
N PHE A 160 9.93 21.07 -8.13
CA PHE A 160 9.55 19.89 -8.90
C PHE A 160 8.03 19.73 -9.06
N PRO A 161 7.33 20.71 -9.65
CA PRO A 161 5.87 20.70 -9.84
C PRO A 161 5.38 19.53 -10.69
N ALA A 162 6.18 19.08 -11.63
CA ALA A 162 5.89 17.91 -12.44
C ALA A 162 7.15 17.06 -12.68
N ARG A 163 6.97 15.77 -12.88
CA ARG A 163 8.09 14.85 -13.13
C ARG A 163 8.84 15.19 -14.43
N LYS A 164 8.16 15.71 -15.45
CA LYS A 164 8.76 16.14 -16.72
C LYS A 164 9.73 17.32 -16.58
N ASP A 165 9.50 18.19 -15.62
CA ASP A 165 10.35 19.35 -15.39
C ASP A 165 11.77 18.97 -14.95
N MET A 166 11.92 17.78 -14.39
CA MET A 166 13.22 17.26 -14.00
C MET A 166 14.10 16.88 -15.19
N HIS A 167 13.51 16.59 -16.34
CA HIS A 167 14.25 16.20 -17.53
C HIS A 167 15.11 17.34 -18.08
N ALA A 168 14.72 18.59 -17.87
CA ALA A 168 15.50 19.75 -18.25
C ALA A 168 16.74 19.98 -17.36
N ALA A 169 16.64 19.60 -16.08
CA ALA A 169 17.70 19.78 -15.09
C ALA A 169 18.57 18.52 -14.92
N ASP A 170 17.99 17.34 -15.10
CA ASP A 170 18.65 16.06 -14.90
C ASP A 170 18.06 15.00 -15.85
N ILE A 171 18.71 14.83 -16.97
CA ILE A 171 18.34 13.85 -18.00
C ILE A 171 18.25 12.42 -17.44
N VAL A 172 19.03 12.13 -16.42
CA VAL A 172 19.06 10.81 -15.79
C VAL A 172 17.77 10.50 -15.01
N ALA A 173 16.99 11.51 -14.67
CA ALA A 173 15.71 11.32 -13.98
C ALA A 173 14.64 10.62 -14.82
N SER A 174 14.77 10.64 -16.14
CA SER A 174 13.83 9.97 -17.03
C SER A 174 14.23 8.51 -17.25
N SER A 175 13.34 7.59 -16.93
CA SER A 175 13.55 6.18 -17.23
C SER A 175 13.73 5.91 -18.72
N ALA A 176 13.10 6.70 -19.60
CA ALA A 176 13.22 6.58 -21.05
C ALA A 176 14.60 7.01 -21.57
N VAL A 177 15.35 7.77 -20.80
CA VAL A 177 16.68 8.30 -21.16
C VAL A 177 17.80 7.48 -20.53
N ASN A 178 17.50 6.70 -19.51
CA ASN A 178 18.49 5.88 -18.80
C ASN A 178 18.81 4.55 -19.51
N PHE A 179 18.24 4.29 -20.67
CA PHE A 179 18.43 3.07 -21.45
C PHE A 179 18.95 3.36 -22.84
#